data_28073b36a6917359438541bfd44a991d
#
_entry.id   28073b36a6917359438541bfd44a991d
#
_cell.length_a   1.000
_cell.length_b   1.000
_cell.length_c   1.000
_cell.angle_alpha   90.00
_cell.angle_beta   90.00
_cell.angle_gamma   90.00
#
_symmetry.space_group_name_H-M   'P 1'
#
loop_
_entity.id
_entity.type
_entity.pdbx_description
1 polymer ?
#
loop_
_entity_poly.entity_id
_entity_poly.type
_entity_poly.pdbx_seq_one_letter_code
_entity_poly.pdbx_strand_id
1 'polypeptide(L)'
;MKKVYGYCRISTRQQSMERQNRNIKKLYPNVIIINEIYTGTKVEGRKEWNKLLKAVKEGDTIVFDSVSRMSRNSLEGFALYKELFNKGVELLFLKEQHINTTTYKKALTNNVKLTGTAVDSILKGINEYLLALAEEQIKLAFEQSEKEVKDLQQRTKEGIETARLNGKQIGQKEGIKLTTKKSIAAKEKIKEFSKNFLGNLKDADVIKLIG
;
A
#
# COMPACT_ATOMS: atom_id res chain seq x y z
N MET A 1 -16.89 -20.77 4.44
CA MET A 1 -15.50 -21.04 4.04
C MET A 1 -14.67 -19.80 4.34
N LYS A 2 -13.53 -19.96 5.02
CA LYS A 2 -12.56 -18.89 5.24
C LYS A 2 -11.90 -18.48 3.91
N LYS A 3 -11.86 -17.19 3.62
CA LYS A 3 -11.26 -16.67 2.39
C LYS A 3 -9.88 -16.06 2.69
N VAL A 4 -8.99 -16.14 1.71
CA VAL A 4 -7.67 -15.52 1.78
C VAL A 4 -7.60 -14.42 0.71
N TYR A 5 -7.37 -13.20 1.14
CA TYR A 5 -7.22 -12.03 0.29
C TYR A 5 -5.76 -11.57 0.27
N GLY A 6 -5.22 -11.28 -0.89
CA GLY A 6 -3.89 -10.69 -1.05
C GLY A 6 -4.03 -9.23 -1.45
N TYR A 7 -3.66 -8.29 -0.57
CA TYR A 7 -3.73 -6.88 -0.88
C TYR A 7 -2.39 -6.34 -1.37
N CYS A 8 -2.39 -5.86 -2.61
CA CYS A 8 -1.23 -5.30 -3.28
C CYS A 8 -1.46 -3.83 -3.61
N ARG A 9 -0.49 -2.95 -3.30
CA ARG A 9 -0.61 -1.51 -3.53
C ARG A 9 0.64 -0.93 -4.16
N ILE A 10 0.43 -0.05 -5.14
CA ILE A 10 1.46 0.80 -5.75
C ILE A 10 1.03 2.26 -5.71
N SER A 11 2.01 3.16 -5.84
CA SER A 11 1.74 4.60 -5.81
C SER A 11 1.34 5.15 -7.17
N THR A 12 1.91 4.62 -8.27
CA THR A 12 1.68 5.09 -9.63
C THR A 12 1.46 3.93 -10.59
N ARG A 13 0.72 4.16 -11.68
CA ARG A 13 0.47 3.14 -12.73
C ARG A 13 1.74 2.62 -13.43
N GLN A 14 2.84 3.36 -13.35
CA GLN A 14 4.13 2.96 -13.93
C GLN A 14 4.84 1.89 -13.10
N GLN A 15 4.46 1.72 -11.84
CA GLN A 15 5.01 0.68 -10.97
C GLN A 15 4.30 -0.66 -11.21
N SER A 16 5.06 -1.77 -11.17
CA SER A 16 4.49 -3.11 -11.30
C SER A 16 4.08 -3.70 -9.95
N MET A 17 2.92 -4.34 -9.91
CA MET A 17 2.46 -5.14 -8.77
C MET A 17 2.87 -6.61 -8.86
N GLU A 18 3.47 -7.03 -9.98
CA GLU A 18 3.78 -8.44 -10.27
C GLU A 18 4.60 -9.10 -9.18
N ARG A 19 5.59 -8.38 -8.63
CA ARG A 19 6.42 -8.90 -7.53
C ARG A 19 5.57 -9.21 -6.29
N GLN A 20 4.67 -8.31 -5.89
CA GLN A 20 3.80 -8.50 -4.73
C GLN A 20 2.84 -9.67 -4.99
N ASN A 21 2.18 -9.69 -6.16
CA ASN A 21 1.27 -10.75 -6.57
C ASN A 21 1.96 -12.12 -6.57
N ARG A 22 3.16 -12.20 -7.14
CA ARG A 22 3.96 -13.45 -7.18
C ARG A 22 4.34 -13.93 -5.79
N ASN A 23 4.82 -13.03 -4.92
CA ASN A 23 5.21 -13.38 -3.56
C ASN A 23 4.03 -13.95 -2.76
N ILE A 24 2.86 -13.32 -2.87
CA ILE A 24 1.65 -13.77 -2.17
C ILE A 24 1.14 -15.10 -2.76
N LYS A 25 1.03 -15.22 -4.09
CA LYS A 25 0.55 -16.44 -4.74
C LYS A 25 1.45 -17.64 -4.51
N LYS A 26 2.75 -17.43 -4.34
CA LYS A 26 3.69 -18.51 -4.01
C LYS A 26 3.33 -19.23 -2.72
N LEU A 27 2.83 -18.51 -1.72
CA LEU A 27 2.45 -19.07 -0.42
C LEU A 27 0.96 -19.42 -0.35
N TYR A 28 0.12 -18.69 -1.09
CA TYR A 28 -1.34 -18.85 -1.12
C TYR A 28 -1.82 -18.93 -2.58
N PRO A 29 -1.73 -20.10 -3.24
CA PRO A 29 -2.09 -20.24 -4.66
C PRO A 29 -3.53 -19.82 -4.99
N ASN A 30 -4.48 -20.09 -4.09
CA ASN A 30 -5.91 -19.80 -4.25
C ASN A 30 -6.32 -18.41 -3.67
N VAL A 31 -5.37 -17.50 -3.48
CA VAL A 31 -5.63 -16.17 -2.91
C VAL A 31 -6.42 -15.29 -3.88
N ILE A 32 -7.37 -14.53 -3.34
CA ILE A 32 -8.10 -13.48 -4.07
C ILE A 32 -7.24 -12.22 -4.04
N ILE A 33 -6.58 -11.90 -5.15
CA ILE A 33 -5.71 -10.72 -5.25
C ILE A 33 -6.56 -9.45 -5.45
N ILE A 34 -6.26 -8.45 -4.64
CA ILE A 34 -6.84 -7.10 -4.71
C ILE A 34 -5.71 -6.11 -4.98
N ASN A 35 -5.78 -5.44 -6.12
CA ASN A 35 -4.78 -4.50 -6.59
C ASN A 35 -5.28 -3.06 -6.41
N GLU A 36 -4.52 -2.23 -5.71
CA GLU A 36 -4.83 -0.82 -5.46
C GLU A 36 -3.75 0.09 -6.05
N ILE A 37 -4.16 1.13 -6.76
CA ILE A 37 -3.26 2.21 -7.21
C ILE A 37 -3.64 3.45 -6.43
N TYR A 38 -2.79 3.82 -5.46
CA TYR A 38 -3.05 4.94 -4.58
C TYR A 38 -1.77 5.63 -4.11
N THR A 39 -1.67 6.92 -4.39
CA THR A 39 -0.49 7.76 -4.08
C THR A 39 -0.49 8.37 -2.69
N GLY A 40 -1.66 8.52 -2.06
CA GLY A 40 -1.79 9.13 -0.73
C GLY A 40 -1.15 8.32 0.39
N THR A 41 -0.86 8.99 1.49
CA THR A 41 -0.39 8.37 2.74
C THR A 41 -1.55 7.88 3.60
N LYS A 42 -2.71 8.56 3.56
CA LYS A 42 -3.92 8.20 4.31
C LYS A 42 -4.56 6.91 3.76
N VAL A 43 -5.25 6.17 4.63
CA VAL A 43 -6.03 4.98 4.21
C VAL A 43 -7.34 5.40 3.55
N GLU A 44 -7.91 6.52 3.95
CA GLU A 44 -9.08 7.11 3.31
C GLU A 44 -8.87 7.34 1.81
N GLY A 45 -9.90 7.05 1.00
CA GLY A 45 -9.84 7.21 -0.46
C GLY A 45 -9.32 5.99 -1.23
N ARG A 46 -8.88 4.93 -0.57
CA ARG A 46 -8.50 3.66 -1.20
C ARG A 46 -9.76 2.87 -1.54
N LYS A 47 -10.19 2.92 -2.78
CA LYS A 47 -11.46 2.32 -3.22
C LYS A 47 -11.50 0.80 -3.05
N GLU A 48 -10.45 0.11 -3.48
CA GLU A 48 -10.39 -1.35 -3.40
C GLU A 48 -10.18 -1.83 -1.96
N TRP A 49 -9.40 -1.10 -1.17
CA TRP A 49 -9.27 -1.33 0.26
C TRP A 49 -10.62 -1.23 1.00
N ASN A 50 -11.38 -0.18 0.74
CA ASN A 50 -12.68 0.02 1.38
C ASN A 50 -13.69 -1.07 0.99
N LYS A 51 -13.63 -1.58 -0.25
CA LYS A 51 -14.42 -2.75 -0.67
C LYS A 51 -13.99 -4.01 0.09
N LEU A 52 -12.68 -4.23 0.25
CA LEU A 52 -12.15 -5.36 1.02
C LEU A 52 -12.63 -5.31 2.47
N LEU A 53 -12.50 -4.15 3.14
CA LEU A 53 -12.94 -3.99 4.54
C LEU A 53 -14.44 -4.29 4.75
N LYS A 54 -15.28 -4.02 3.75
CA LYS A 54 -16.72 -4.35 3.77
C LYS A 54 -16.99 -5.83 3.50
N ALA A 55 -16.14 -6.49 2.72
CA ALA A 55 -16.32 -7.88 2.31
C ALA A 55 -15.73 -8.89 3.28
N VAL A 56 -14.67 -8.51 4.02
CA VAL A 56 -13.93 -9.39 4.92
C VAL A 56 -14.74 -9.70 6.18
N LYS A 57 -14.73 -10.97 6.58
CA LYS A 57 -15.48 -11.51 7.72
C LYS A 57 -14.52 -12.11 8.75
N GLU A 58 -15.04 -12.39 9.93
CA GLU A 58 -14.34 -13.13 10.97
C GLU A 58 -13.78 -14.46 10.43
N GLY A 59 -12.52 -14.72 10.73
CA GLY A 59 -11.78 -15.91 10.28
C GLY A 59 -11.20 -15.79 8.87
N ASP A 60 -11.51 -14.75 8.09
CA ASP A 60 -10.82 -14.48 6.82
C ASP A 60 -9.39 -14.00 7.07
N THR A 61 -8.55 -14.13 6.07
CA THR A 61 -7.13 -13.74 6.14
C THR A 61 -6.82 -12.68 5.09
N ILE A 62 -6.09 -11.62 5.49
CA ILE A 62 -5.54 -10.63 4.56
C ILE A 62 -4.02 -10.76 4.57
N VAL A 63 -3.43 -10.98 3.40
CA VAL A 63 -1.99 -11.14 3.19
C VAL A 63 -1.43 -9.90 2.53
N PHE A 64 -0.36 -9.35 3.10
CA PHE A 64 0.42 -8.22 2.59
C PHE A 64 1.85 -8.63 2.28
N ASP A 65 2.45 -8.11 1.22
CA ASP A 65 3.89 -8.28 0.94
C ASP A 65 4.74 -7.61 2.05
N SER A 66 4.28 -6.47 2.59
CA SER A 66 4.89 -5.76 3.71
C SER A 66 3.89 -4.83 4.40
N VAL A 67 4.23 -4.39 5.61
CA VAL A 67 3.46 -3.41 6.42
C VAL A 67 3.13 -2.14 5.64
N SER A 68 4.06 -1.65 4.81
CA SER A 68 3.87 -0.45 3.99
C SER A 68 2.72 -0.57 2.97
N ARG A 69 2.23 -1.78 2.67
CA ARG A 69 1.06 -1.97 1.81
C ARG A 69 -0.22 -1.68 2.56
N MET A 70 -0.27 -2.03 3.84
CA MET A 70 -1.41 -1.73 4.70
C MET A 70 -1.48 -0.23 5.02
N SER A 71 -0.46 0.34 5.65
CA SER A 71 -0.38 1.79 5.91
C SER A 71 1.05 2.33 5.78
N ARG A 72 1.14 3.64 5.49
CA ARG A 72 2.37 4.44 5.52
C ARG A 72 2.36 5.46 6.66
N ASN A 73 1.30 5.48 7.44
CA ASN A 73 1.18 6.24 8.68
C ASN A 73 1.12 5.24 9.82
N SER A 74 1.98 5.41 10.83
CA SER A 74 2.14 4.45 11.91
C SER A 74 0.91 4.37 12.80
N LEU A 75 0.35 5.52 13.19
CA LEU A 75 -0.83 5.56 14.08
C LEU A 75 -2.07 4.97 13.41
N GLU A 76 -2.33 5.37 12.15
CA GLU A 76 -3.45 4.86 11.37
C GLU A 76 -3.30 3.35 11.10
N GLY A 77 -2.08 2.91 10.79
CA GLY A 77 -1.78 1.50 10.54
C GLY A 77 -1.98 0.63 11.77
N PHE A 78 -1.51 1.08 12.92
CA PHE A 78 -1.69 0.37 14.19
C PHE A 78 -3.16 0.32 14.63
N ALA A 79 -3.90 1.43 14.51
CA ALA A 79 -5.32 1.47 14.81
C ALA A 79 -6.12 0.49 13.92
N LEU A 80 -5.84 0.48 12.62
CA LEU A 80 -6.46 -0.42 11.66
C LEU A 80 -6.10 -1.90 11.92
N TYR A 81 -4.85 -2.18 12.32
CA TYR A 81 -4.43 -3.51 12.73
C TYR A 81 -5.28 -4.01 13.91
N LYS A 82 -5.42 -3.19 14.97
CA LYS A 82 -6.25 -3.54 16.15
C LYS A 82 -7.72 -3.73 15.79
N GLU A 83 -8.27 -2.87 14.93
CA GLU A 83 -9.65 -2.99 14.47
C GLU A 83 -9.90 -4.34 13.77
N LEU A 84 -9.04 -4.70 12.80
CA LEU A 84 -9.17 -5.96 12.07
C LEU A 84 -8.92 -7.17 12.94
N PHE A 85 -7.95 -7.10 13.84
CA PHE A 85 -7.69 -8.15 14.83
C PHE A 85 -8.91 -8.39 15.72
N ASN A 86 -9.54 -7.33 16.23
CA ASN A 86 -10.75 -7.41 17.08
C ASN A 86 -11.97 -7.93 16.28
N LYS A 87 -12.02 -7.71 14.97
CA LYS A 87 -13.02 -8.32 14.07
C LYS A 87 -12.75 -9.80 13.78
N GLY A 88 -11.69 -10.39 14.35
CA GLY A 88 -11.32 -11.77 14.11
C GLY A 88 -10.71 -12.05 12.74
N VAL A 89 -10.25 -11.01 12.03
CA VAL A 89 -9.54 -11.13 10.75
C VAL A 89 -8.07 -11.43 11.00
N GLU A 90 -7.51 -12.39 10.25
CA GLU A 90 -6.09 -12.71 10.31
C GLU A 90 -5.30 -11.81 9.35
N LEU A 91 -4.24 -11.16 9.87
CA LEU A 91 -3.32 -10.33 9.10
C LEU A 91 -1.97 -11.03 9.00
N LEU A 92 -1.47 -11.19 7.78
CA LEU A 92 -0.18 -11.81 7.49
C LEU A 92 0.69 -10.86 6.67
N PHE A 93 1.90 -10.61 7.17
CA PHE A 93 2.92 -9.79 6.54
C PHE A 93 4.09 -10.67 6.14
N LEU A 94 4.37 -10.78 4.83
CA LEU A 94 5.38 -11.72 4.34
C LEU A 94 6.80 -11.34 4.76
N LYS A 95 7.08 -10.04 4.87
CA LYS A 95 8.38 -9.53 5.30
C LYS A 95 8.50 -9.39 6.82
N GLU A 96 7.47 -8.87 7.45
CA GLU A 96 7.43 -8.60 8.88
C GLU A 96 6.62 -9.67 9.62
N GLN A 97 7.04 -10.94 9.54
CA GLN A 97 6.29 -12.09 10.09
C GLN A 97 6.08 -12.04 11.61
N HIS A 98 6.95 -11.33 12.32
CA HIS A 98 6.88 -11.18 13.79
C HIS A 98 5.63 -10.42 14.25
N ILE A 99 4.98 -9.63 13.36
CA ILE A 99 3.74 -8.92 13.66
C ILE A 99 2.48 -9.57 13.08
N ASN A 100 2.58 -10.78 12.55
CA ASN A 100 1.40 -11.51 12.11
C ASN A 100 0.42 -11.70 13.28
N THR A 101 -0.88 -11.63 13.01
CA THR A 101 -1.90 -11.79 14.06
C THR A 101 -1.82 -13.12 14.79
N THR A 102 -1.31 -14.17 14.14
CA THR A 102 -1.04 -15.47 14.77
C THR A 102 0.05 -15.37 15.84
N THR A 103 1.10 -14.56 15.61
CA THR A 103 2.16 -14.31 16.59
C THR A 103 1.61 -13.49 17.77
N TYR A 104 0.81 -12.47 17.48
CA TYR A 104 0.15 -11.65 18.49
C TYR A 104 -0.84 -12.47 19.33
N LYS A 105 -1.66 -13.33 18.70
CA LYS A 105 -2.56 -14.25 19.40
C LYS A 105 -1.78 -15.20 20.33
N LYS A 106 -0.63 -15.71 19.90
CA LYS A 106 0.22 -16.54 20.76
C LYS A 106 0.72 -15.76 21.99
N ALA A 107 1.12 -14.51 21.84
CA ALA A 107 1.51 -13.67 22.98
C ALA A 107 0.34 -13.46 23.95
N LEU A 108 -0.90 -13.34 23.46
CA LEU A 108 -2.12 -13.23 24.27
C LEU A 108 -2.48 -14.55 24.98
N THR A 109 -2.24 -15.71 24.34
CA THR A 109 -2.65 -17.03 24.86
C THR A 109 -1.56 -17.75 25.65
N ASN A 110 -0.29 -17.43 25.38
CA ASN A 110 0.86 -18.00 26.10
C ASN A 110 1.10 -17.30 27.45
N ASN A 111 0.01 -16.95 28.12
CA ASN A 111 0.09 -16.45 29.49
C ASN A 111 0.75 -17.50 30.38
N VAL A 112 1.70 -17.07 31.21
CA VAL A 112 2.22 -17.91 32.26
C VAL A 112 1.06 -18.34 33.15
N LYS A 113 0.85 -19.65 33.28
CA LYS A 113 -0.30 -20.20 34.02
C LYS A 113 -0.21 -19.75 35.49
N LEU A 114 -1.34 -19.29 36.01
CA LEU A 114 -1.48 -18.95 37.42
C LEU A 114 -1.44 -20.25 38.25
N THR A 115 -0.79 -20.14 39.39
CA THR A 115 -0.52 -21.30 40.31
C THR A 115 -1.52 -21.37 41.45
N GLY A 116 -2.35 -20.35 41.66
CA GLY A 116 -3.25 -20.23 42.79
C GLY A 116 -2.55 -19.76 44.08
N THR A 117 -1.31 -19.26 43.98
CA THR A 117 -0.48 -18.82 45.10
C THR A 117 -0.21 -17.32 45.07
N ALA A 118 0.44 -16.79 46.10
CA ALA A 118 0.84 -15.37 46.17
C ALA A 118 1.75 -14.92 45.01
N VAL A 119 2.40 -15.86 44.31
CA VAL A 119 3.23 -15.58 43.12
C VAL A 119 2.38 -15.12 41.92
N ASP A 120 1.10 -15.34 41.94
CA ASP A 120 0.20 -14.99 40.81
C ASP A 120 0.16 -13.49 40.52
N SER A 121 0.43 -12.63 41.51
CA SER A 121 0.54 -11.19 41.25
C SER A 121 1.73 -10.85 40.35
N ILE A 122 2.85 -11.54 40.50
CA ILE A 122 4.03 -11.40 39.64
C ILE A 122 3.73 -11.96 38.23
N LEU A 123 3.10 -13.15 38.17
CA LEU A 123 2.77 -13.79 36.91
C LEU A 123 1.79 -12.97 36.07
N LYS A 124 0.82 -12.30 36.69
CA LYS A 124 -0.08 -11.34 36.01
C LYS A 124 0.71 -10.17 35.47
N GLY A 125 1.61 -9.56 36.21
CA GLY A 125 2.47 -8.47 35.74
C GLY A 125 3.35 -8.88 34.54
N ILE A 126 3.91 -10.10 34.58
CA ILE A 126 4.68 -10.65 33.44
C ILE A 126 3.78 -10.79 32.21
N ASN A 127 2.56 -11.32 32.33
CA ASN A 127 1.65 -11.48 31.22
C ASN A 127 1.23 -10.13 30.62
N GLU A 128 0.96 -9.14 31.43
CA GLU A 128 0.66 -7.77 30.99
C GLU A 128 1.86 -7.16 30.25
N TYR A 129 3.08 -7.35 30.76
CA TYR A 129 4.30 -6.89 30.10
C TYR A 129 4.52 -7.55 28.74
N LEU A 130 4.33 -8.87 28.63
CA LEU A 130 4.46 -9.59 27.36
C LEU A 130 3.46 -9.11 26.31
N LEU A 131 2.25 -8.78 26.73
CA LEU A 131 1.22 -8.22 25.86
C LEU A 131 1.61 -6.81 25.38
N ALA A 132 2.03 -5.95 26.31
CA ALA A 132 2.50 -4.60 25.97
C ALA A 132 3.69 -4.64 25.02
N LEU A 133 4.64 -5.55 25.23
CA LEU A 133 5.78 -5.76 24.34
C LEU A 133 5.34 -6.19 22.92
N ALA A 134 4.37 -7.09 22.81
CA ALA A 134 3.84 -7.51 21.50
C ALA A 134 3.15 -6.35 20.77
N GLU A 135 2.38 -5.52 21.46
CA GLU A 135 1.78 -4.30 20.89
C GLU A 135 2.85 -3.30 20.42
N GLU A 136 3.91 -3.12 21.22
CA GLU A 136 5.02 -2.24 20.87
C GLU A 136 5.75 -2.71 19.61
N GLN A 137 5.98 -4.01 19.44
CA GLN A 137 6.59 -4.57 18.24
C GLN A 137 5.77 -4.29 16.98
N ILE A 138 4.44 -4.39 17.07
CA ILE A 138 3.55 -4.06 15.95
C ILE A 138 3.67 -2.56 15.61
N LYS A 139 3.63 -1.71 16.63
CA LYS A 139 3.75 -0.26 16.47
C LYS A 139 5.08 0.14 15.84
N LEU A 140 6.19 -0.41 16.32
CA LEU A 140 7.53 -0.19 15.78
C LEU A 140 7.66 -0.59 14.32
N ALA A 141 7.03 -1.69 13.89
CA ALA A 141 7.05 -2.10 12.48
C ALA A 141 6.37 -1.06 11.57
N PHE A 142 5.26 -0.46 12.01
CA PHE A 142 4.61 0.63 11.28
C PHE A 142 5.44 1.91 11.30
N GLU A 143 6.07 2.26 12.41
CA GLU A 143 6.96 3.42 12.54
C GLU A 143 8.19 3.31 11.63
N GLN A 144 8.81 2.13 11.58
CA GLN A 144 9.91 1.86 10.64
C GLN A 144 9.48 2.03 9.19
N SER A 145 8.32 1.50 8.84
CA SER A 145 7.77 1.65 7.48
C SER A 145 7.49 3.11 7.12
N GLU A 146 6.98 3.91 8.05
CA GLU A 146 6.77 5.35 7.86
C GLU A 146 8.11 6.08 7.69
N LYS A 147 9.12 5.76 8.52
CA LYS A 147 10.46 6.32 8.44
C LYS A 147 11.11 6.04 7.09
N GLU A 148 11.04 4.79 6.60
CA GLU A 148 11.57 4.44 5.28
C GLU A 148 11.00 5.30 4.15
N VAL A 149 9.70 5.61 4.20
CA VAL A 149 9.05 6.50 3.22
C VAL A 149 9.59 7.93 3.32
N LYS A 150 9.74 8.45 4.54
CA LYS A 150 10.29 9.80 4.78
C LYS A 150 11.75 9.89 4.32
N ASP A 151 12.56 8.90 4.64
CA ASP A 151 13.96 8.84 4.24
C ASP A 151 14.11 8.77 2.71
N LEU A 152 13.27 8.00 2.04
CA LEU A 152 13.25 7.94 0.57
C LEU A 152 12.87 9.29 -0.05
N GLN A 153 11.87 9.97 0.50
CA GLN A 153 11.47 11.31 0.05
C GLN A 153 12.61 12.33 0.26
N GLN A 154 13.27 12.26 1.41
CA GLN A 154 14.39 13.15 1.72
C GLN A 154 15.56 12.94 0.76
N ARG A 155 16.00 11.69 0.57
CA ARG A 155 17.06 11.36 -0.41
C ARG A 155 16.72 11.79 -1.83
N THR A 156 15.45 11.70 -2.22
CA THR A 156 15.00 12.17 -3.54
C THR A 156 15.13 13.69 -3.66
N LYS A 157 14.74 14.45 -2.62
CA LYS A 157 14.89 15.91 -2.60
C LYS A 157 16.37 16.32 -2.67
N GLU A 158 17.21 15.69 -1.85
CA GLU A 158 18.66 15.94 -1.83
C GLU A 158 19.33 15.59 -3.17
N GLY A 159 18.91 14.48 -3.79
CA GLY A 159 19.38 14.10 -5.13
C GLY A 159 18.99 15.11 -6.21
N ILE A 160 17.77 15.68 -6.14
CA ILE A 160 17.31 16.74 -7.04
C ILE A 160 18.14 18.01 -6.82
N GLU A 161 18.38 18.40 -5.57
CA GLU A 161 19.19 19.57 -5.27
C GLU A 161 20.65 19.43 -5.74
N THR A 162 21.25 18.28 -5.47
CA THR A 162 22.59 17.94 -5.98
C THR A 162 22.64 18.00 -7.51
N ALA A 163 21.62 17.52 -8.19
CA ALA A 163 21.56 17.60 -9.65
C ALA A 163 21.46 19.05 -10.16
N ARG A 164 20.73 19.93 -9.44
CA ARG A 164 20.65 21.37 -9.74
C ARG A 164 22.02 22.04 -9.56
N LEU A 165 22.68 21.80 -8.44
CA LEU A 165 24.00 22.35 -8.16
C LEU A 165 25.04 21.92 -9.20
N ASN A 166 24.91 20.70 -9.74
CA ASN A 166 25.75 20.19 -10.82
C ASN A 166 25.30 20.67 -12.23
N GLY A 167 24.40 21.66 -12.32
CA GLY A 167 23.94 22.23 -13.59
C GLY A 167 23.07 21.30 -14.45
N LYS A 168 22.59 20.16 -13.89
CA LYS A 168 21.69 19.27 -14.63
C LYS A 168 20.29 19.89 -14.74
N GLN A 169 19.72 19.80 -15.95
CA GLN A 169 18.36 20.22 -16.19
C GLN A 169 17.39 19.28 -15.43
N ILE A 170 16.56 19.87 -14.53
CA ILE A 170 15.53 19.15 -13.79
C ILE A 170 14.16 19.65 -14.24
N GLY A 171 13.33 18.70 -14.65
CA GLY A 171 12.02 19.01 -15.19
C GLY A 171 12.05 19.41 -16.65
N GLN A 172 10.93 19.96 -17.12
CA GLN A 172 10.78 20.42 -18.50
C GLN A 172 11.51 21.76 -18.70
N LYS A 173 12.22 21.89 -19.82
CA LYS A 173 12.80 23.18 -20.23
C LYS A 173 11.68 24.17 -20.55
N GLU A 174 11.85 25.41 -20.14
CA GLU A 174 10.92 26.49 -20.44
C GLU A 174 10.75 26.64 -21.97
N GLY A 175 9.52 26.84 -22.44
CA GLY A 175 9.21 26.97 -23.86
C GLY A 175 9.10 25.67 -24.66
N ILE A 176 9.49 24.51 -24.11
CA ILE A 176 9.34 23.23 -24.82
C ILE A 176 7.96 22.63 -24.58
N LYS A 177 7.19 22.44 -25.64
CA LYS A 177 5.92 21.70 -25.58
C LYS A 177 6.19 20.19 -25.50
N LEU A 178 5.64 19.55 -24.47
CA LEU A 178 5.74 18.09 -24.31
C LEU A 178 4.98 17.38 -25.44
N THR A 179 5.69 16.53 -26.18
CA THR A 179 5.07 15.63 -27.14
C THR A 179 4.62 14.37 -26.39
N THR A 180 3.35 14.32 -26.00
CA THR A 180 2.76 13.15 -25.34
C THR A 180 2.22 12.15 -26.36
N LYS A 181 2.07 10.88 -25.99
CA LYS A 181 1.40 9.87 -26.85
C LYS A 181 0.00 10.34 -27.28
N LYS A 182 -0.74 11.01 -26.39
CA LYS A 182 -2.04 11.63 -26.73
C LYS A 182 -1.92 12.71 -27.79
N SER A 183 -0.92 13.61 -27.68
CA SER A 183 -0.74 14.68 -28.67
C SER A 183 -0.27 14.16 -30.02
N ILE A 184 0.49 13.06 -30.07
CA ILE A 184 0.88 12.39 -31.31
C ILE A 184 -0.36 11.80 -31.98
N ALA A 185 -1.12 10.97 -31.25
CA ALA A 185 -2.33 10.35 -31.76
C ALA A 185 -3.38 11.40 -32.21
N ALA A 186 -3.53 12.51 -31.47
CA ALA A 186 -4.39 13.61 -31.84
C ALA A 186 -3.93 14.29 -33.14
N LYS A 187 -2.62 14.53 -33.30
CA LYS A 187 -2.06 15.10 -34.54
C LYS A 187 -2.28 14.20 -35.75
N GLU A 188 -2.13 12.88 -35.58
CA GLU A 188 -2.41 11.92 -36.69
C GLU A 188 -3.88 11.96 -37.09
N LYS A 189 -4.80 11.92 -36.12
CA LYS A 189 -6.25 12.04 -36.39
C LYS A 189 -6.61 13.38 -37.03
N ILE A 190 -6.00 14.50 -36.60
CA ILE A 190 -6.23 15.81 -37.25
C ILE A 190 -5.80 15.78 -38.70
N LYS A 191 -4.63 15.22 -39.01
CA LYS A 191 -4.14 15.10 -40.38
C LYS A 191 -5.04 14.21 -41.24
N GLU A 192 -5.56 13.14 -40.69
CA GLU A 192 -6.41 12.17 -41.37
C GLU A 192 -7.82 12.72 -41.67
N PHE A 193 -8.44 13.43 -40.71
CA PHE A 193 -9.86 13.79 -40.79
C PHE A 193 -10.15 15.26 -41.13
N SER A 194 -9.22 16.21 -40.85
CA SER A 194 -9.48 17.63 -41.07
C SER A 194 -9.38 18.01 -42.57
N LYS A 195 -10.32 18.87 -43.01
CA LYS A 195 -10.31 19.47 -44.35
C LYS A 195 -9.05 20.30 -44.65
N ASN A 196 -8.37 20.78 -43.63
CA ASN A 196 -7.13 21.52 -43.76
C ASN A 196 -5.92 20.61 -44.10
N PHE A 197 -6.13 19.30 -44.13
CA PHE A 197 -5.14 18.28 -44.50
C PHE A 197 -5.74 17.27 -45.49
N LEU A 198 -5.77 15.98 -45.14
CA LEU A 198 -6.19 14.90 -46.03
C LEU A 198 -7.68 14.52 -45.89
N GLY A 199 -8.37 15.08 -44.89
CA GLY A 199 -9.72 14.67 -44.53
C GLY A 199 -10.83 15.58 -45.07
N ASN A 200 -12.08 15.25 -44.71
CA ASN A 200 -13.30 15.93 -45.17
C ASN A 200 -14.10 16.62 -44.04
N LEU A 201 -13.65 16.56 -42.80
CA LEU A 201 -14.34 17.09 -41.63
C LEU A 201 -13.92 18.51 -41.30
N LYS A 202 -14.84 19.33 -40.81
CA LYS A 202 -14.54 20.64 -40.25
C LYS A 202 -13.78 20.47 -38.91
N ASP A 203 -12.93 21.41 -38.56
CA ASP A 203 -12.11 21.33 -37.33
C ASP A 203 -12.93 21.12 -36.04
N ALA A 204 -14.13 21.73 -35.98
CA ALA A 204 -15.05 21.53 -34.85
C ALA A 204 -15.51 20.07 -34.67
N ASP A 205 -15.68 19.36 -35.77
CA ASP A 205 -16.11 17.94 -35.77
C ASP A 205 -14.91 17.04 -35.44
N VAL A 206 -13.72 17.40 -35.93
CA VAL A 206 -12.47 16.68 -35.59
C VAL A 206 -12.16 16.81 -34.11
N ILE A 207 -12.35 17.99 -33.48
CA ILE A 207 -12.16 18.20 -32.04
C ILE A 207 -13.09 17.29 -31.24
N LYS A 208 -14.36 17.15 -31.62
CA LYS A 208 -15.32 16.24 -30.98
C LYS A 208 -14.89 14.76 -31.07
N LEU A 209 -14.26 14.39 -32.17
CA LEU A 209 -13.83 13.01 -32.47
C LEU A 209 -12.54 12.63 -31.70
N ILE A 210 -11.74 13.62 -31.33
CA ILE A 210 -10.48 13.41 -30.58
C ILE A 210 -10.71 13.37 -29.06
N GLY A 211 -11.78 13.96 -28.55
CA GLY A 211 -12.23 13.92 -27.13
C GLY A 211 -11.45 14.84 -26.23
#